data_908b506e331477b25175ae4bd331a16f
#
_entry.id   908b506e331477b25175ae4bd331a16f
#
_cell.length_a   1.000
_cell.length_b   1.000
_cell.length_c   1.000
_cell.angle_alpha   90.00
_cell.angle_beta   90.00
_cell.angle_gamma   90.00
#
_symmetry.space_group_name_H-M   'P 1'
#
loop_
_entity.id
_entity.type
_entity.pdbx_description
1 polymer ?
#
loop_
_entity_poly.entity_id
_entity_poly.type
_entity_poly.pdbx_seq_one_letter_code
_entity_poly.pdbx_strand_id
1 'polypeptide(L)'
;MKRLAGPVVVPALVVLLSVIGVVGCGARDPQVRPDPVERLMATSESALDRARGEDVWEVAICRIPIGATDPLYAELDDRMEYGADEIVEQLAPVSEYYERWSGGRYTVRFVPAAADVSVLTTETSQQCVDRALGQSSPDAQGVLVVSDAQHAEGAEGGRGGPGTSCDDDCSATVTRRYVYVGASDFMSVWEGVPPLDLIEHELGHGLDWPHSSLSAESLDGVVYDSPYDLMSNSAASRETDATLRHGPGILVVNLLAAGWIDPERIVLWWPDEDARTVDIVPRSRLASTEPIAVAIPVDDASFYSVEVVGDDGDDAFHGSDFVLVHRVEVIGSSGFERRQYLVSGELHAGDTWNADGFTMRVLATNDGGARVEVSGGA
;
A
#
# COMPACT_ATOMS: atom_id res chain seq x y z
N MET A 1 -77.66 -2.64 0.31
CA MET A 1 -77.84 -2.15 -1.07
C MET A 1 -76.53 -2.32 -1.80
N LYS A 2 -76.47 -3.31 -2.69
CA LYS A 2 -75.33 -3.63 -3.52
C LYS A 2 -75.36 -2.74 -4.78
N ARG A 3 -74.27 -2.11 -5.14
CA ARG A 3 -74.06 -1.60 -6.52
C ARG A 3 -72.83 -2.26 -7.13
N LEU A 4 -73.11 -3.02 -8.14
CA LEU A 4 -72.14 -3.61 -9.08
C LEU A 4 -71.66 -2.52 -10.05
N ALA A 5 -70.37 -2.42 -10.24
CA ALA A 5 -69.76 -1.64 -11.32
C ALA A 5 -69.10 -2.62 -12.30
N GLY A 6 -69.55 -2.52 -13.56
CA GLY A 6 -69.10 -3.37 -14.63
C GLY A 6 -67.76 -2.96 -15.24
N PRO A 7 -67.15 -3.81 -16.05
CA PRO A 7 -65.83 -3.57 -16.61
C PRO A 7 -65.88 -2.66 -17.85
N VAL A 8 -64.98 -1.68 -17.86
CA VAL A 8 -64.69 -0.83 -19.03
C VAL A 8 -63.69 -1.55 -19.93
N VAL A 9 -64.11 -1.88 -21.13
CA VAL A 9 -63.24 -2.44 -22.19
C VAL A 9 -62.60 -1.25 -22.93
N VAL A 10 -61.27 -1.14 -22.92
CA VAL A 10 -60.52 -0.21 -23.73
C VAL A 10 -59.94 -0.94 -24.94
N PRO A 11 -60.19 -0.50 -26.17
CA PRO A 11 -59.63 -1.16 -27.36
C PRO A 11 -58.16 -0.80 -27.52
N ALA A 12 -57.31 -1.82 -27.69
CA ALA A 12 -55.90 -1.65 -28.02
C ALA A 12 -55.74 -1.27 -29.50
N LEU A 13 -55.16 -0.09 -29.71
CA LEU A 13 -54.75 0.37 -31.02
C LEU A 13 -53.37 -0.21 -31.34
N VAL A 14 -53.28 -1.18 -32.25
CA VAL A 14 -52.04 -1.72 -32.77
C VAL A 14 -51.53 -0.80 -33.86
N VAL A 15 -50.43 -0.05 -33.56
CA VAL A 15 -49.70 0.73 -34.56
C VAL A 15 -48.54 -0.16 -35.08
N LEU A 16 -48.66 -0.62 -36.31
CA LEU A 16 -47.57 -1.28 -37.04
C LEU A 16 -46.57 -0.18 -37.48
N LEU A 17 -45.43 -0.08 -36.80
CA LEU A 17 -44.28 0.69 -37.24
C LEU A 17 -43.40 -0.21 -38.15
N SER A 18 -43.42 0.11 -39.45
CA SER A 18 -42.48 -0.49 -40.42
C SER A 18 -41.10 0.09 -40.21
N VAL A 19 -40.18 -0.70 -39.62
CA VAL A 19 -38.76 -0.32 -39.48
C VAL A 19 -38.10 -0.55 -40.85
N ILE A 20 -37.83 0.51 -41.58
CA ILE A 20 -36.93 0.52 -42.73
C ILE A 20 -35.51 0.40 -42.17
N GLY A 21 -34.92 -0.78 -42.33
CA GLY A 21 -33.52 -1.00 -41.96
C GLY A 21 -32.59 -0.21 -42.87
N VAL A 22 -32.07 0.88 -42.36
CA VAL A 22 -30.90 1.52 -42.93
C VAL A 22 -29.70 0.72 -42.46
N VAL A 23 -29.10 -0.08 -43.34
CA VAL A 23 -27.77 -0.68 -43.12
C VAL A 23 -26.79 0.46 -43.21
N GLY A 24 -26.60 1.18 -42.08
CA GLY A 24 -25.49 2.09 -41.90
C GLY A 24 -24.25 1.23 -41.64
N CYS A 25 -23.21 1.41 -42.45
CA CYS A 25 -21.87 1.04 -42.06
C CYS A 25 -21.54 1.78 -40.78
N GLY A 26 -21.78 1.15 -39.64
CA GLY A 26 -21.43 1.67 -38.34
C GLY A 26 -19.91 1.80 -38.28
N ALA A 27 -19.41 3.03 -38.29
CA ALA A 27 -18.12 3.29 -37.66
C ALA A 27 -18.22 2.63 -36.27
N ARG A 28 -17.37 1.67 -35.97
CA ARG A 28 -17.22 1.16 -34.61
C ARG A 28 -16.91 2.37 -33.77
N ASP A 29 -17.75 2.68 -32.81
CA ASP A 29 -17.38 3.59 -31.72
C ASP A 29 -16.00 3.14 -31.24
N PRO A 30 -15.03 4.05 -31.12
CA PRO A 30 -13.79 3.68 -30.48
C PRO A 30 -14.16 3.10 -29.11
N GLN A 31 -14.05 1.78 -28.95
CA GLN A 31 -14.29 1.14 -27.66
C GLN A 31 -13.30 1.83 -26.70
N VAL A 32 -13.85 2.54 -25.72
CA VAL A 32 -13.07 3.08 -24.63
C VAL A 32 -12.34 1.88 -24.02
N ARG A 33 -11.03 1.84 -24.17
CA ARG A 33 -10.22 0.77 -23.59
C ARG A 33 -10.31 0.89 -22.08
N PRO A 34 -10.56 -0.19 -21.35
CA PRO A 34 -10.53 -0.15 -19.90
C PRO A 34 -9.12 0.21 -19.42
N ASP A 35 -9.01 1.19 -18.54
CA ASP A 35 -7.74 1.63 -17.98
C ASP A 35 -7.57 1.03 -16.57
N PRO A 36 -6.67 0.05 -16.37
CA PRO A 36 -6.44 -0.56 -15.07
C PRO A 36 -5.79 0.41 -14.08
N VAL A 37 -5.13 1.48 -14.55
CA VAL A 37 -4.58 2.54 -13.68
C VAL A 37 -5.71 3.41 -13.14
N GLU A 38 -6.68 3.79 -13.98
CA GLU A 38 -7.90 4.46 -13.52
C GLU A 38 -8.68 3.59 -12.51
N ARG A 39 -8.76 2.29 -12.76
CA ARG A 39 -9.37 1.34 -11.82
C ARG A 39 -8.64 1.30 -10.49
N LEU A 40 -7.30 1.23 -10.49
CA LEU A 40 -6.50 1.33 -9.28
C LEU A 40 -6.81 2.59 -8.50
N MET A 41 -6.84 3.73 -9.17
CA MET A 41 -7.15 5.03 -8.55
C MET A 41 -8.55 5.04 -7.94
N ALA A 42 -9.55 4.53 -8.65
CA ALA A 42 -10.93 4.46 -8.17
C ALA A 42 -11.09 3.59 -6.92
N THR A 43 -10.37 2.44 -6.84
CA THR A 43 -10.40 1.57 -5.65
C THR A 43 -9.62 2.15 -4.47
N SER A 44 -8.74 3.10 -4.72
CA SER A 44 -7.89 3.74 -3.71
C SER A 44 -8.43 5.11 -3.26
N GLU A 45 -9.61 5.52 -3.72
CA GLU A 45 -10.17 6.87 -3.44
C GLU A 45 -10.30 7.14 -1.94
N SER A 46 -10.71 6.14 -1.14
CA SER A 46 -10.79 6.28 0.32
C SER A 46 -9.40 6.43 0.98
N ALA A 47 -8.35 5.85 0.39
CA ALA A 47 -6.98 6.01 0.87
C ALA A 47 -6.40 7.39 0.52
N LEU A 48 -6.80 7.98 -0.60
CA LEU A 48 -6.34 9.31 -1.01
C LEU A 48 -6.66 10.38 0.02
N ASP A 49 -7.84 10.35 0.61
CA ASP A 49 -8.24 11.30 1.64
C ASP A 49 -7.44 11.10 2.94
N ARG A 50 -7.02 9.86 3.22
CA ARG A 50 -6.24 9.50 4.41
C ARG A 50 -4.75 9.83 4.28
N ALA A 51 -4.24 9.89 3.07
CA ALA A 51 -2.82 10.06 2.79
C ALA A 51 -2.45 11.51 2.42
N ARG A 52 -3.16 12.52 2.96
CA ARG A 52 -2.91 13.94 2.70
C ARG A 52 -2.88 14.75 3.98
N GLY A 53 -1.98 15.74 4.01
CA GLY A 53 -1.83 16.64 5.14
C GLY A 53 -1.14 15.97 6.33
N GLU A 54 -1.43 16.44 7.54
CA GLU A 54 -0.86 15.91 8.77
C GLU A 54 -1.86 14.96 9.45
N ASP A 55 -1.43 13.74 9.72
CA ASP A 55 -2.12 12.80 10.58
C ASP A 55 -1.53 12.82 11.99
N VAL A 56 -2.40 12.89 12.98
CA VAL A 56 -2.02 12.77 14.40
C VAL A 56 -2.23 11.33 14.83
N TRP A 57 -1.18 10.69 15.34
CA TRP A 57 -1.21 9.34 15.86
C TRP A 57 -0.90 9.35 17.36
N GLU A 58 -1.79 8.80 18.18
CA GLU A 58 -1.52 8.62 19.59
C GLU A 58 -0.72 7.35 19.85
N VAL A 59 0.34 7.48 20.65
CA VAL A 59 1.21 6.37 21.05
C VAL A 59 0.77 5.89 22.43
N ALA A 60 0.34 4.64 22.52
CA ALA A 60 -0.11 4.02 23.75
C ALA A 60 0.75 2.79 24.09
N ILE A 61 1.15 2.66 25.36
CA ILE A 61 1.83 1.45 25.83
C ILE A 61 0.77 0.42 26.24
N CYS A 62 0.93 -0.79 25.74
CA CYS A 62 0.14 -1.95 26.14
C CYS A 62 0.83 -2.70 27.27
N ARG A 63 0.28 -2.61 28.48
CA ARG A 63 0.78 -3.30 29.67
C ARG A 63 0.29 -4.74 29.71
N ILE A 64 1.21 -5.68 29.48
CA ILE A 64 0.95 -7.12 29.44
C ILE A 64 1.13 -7.69 30.84
N PRO A 65 0.11 -8.34 31.45
CA PRO A 65 0.23 -8.89 32.80
C PRO A 65 1.16 -10.11 32.83
N ILE A 66 1.86 -10.30 33.96
CA ILE A 66 2.56 -11.53 34.24
C ILE A 66 1.56 -12.69 34.22
N GLY A 67 1.88 -13.76 33.48
CA GLY A 67 1.00 -14.90 33.31
C GLY A 67 -0.02 -14.75 32.17
N ALA A 68 0.17 -13.76 31.27
CA ALA A 68 -0.55 -13.71 30.00
C ALA A 68 -0.40 -15.02 29.23
N THR A 69 -1.48 -15.46 28.57
CA THR A 69 -1.54 -16.74 27.87
C THR A 69 -1.52 -16.59 26.35
N ASP A 70 -1.45 -15.37 25.85
CA ASP A 70 -1.29 -15.11 24.41
C ASP A 70 0.09 -15.65 23.95
N PRO A 71 0.13 -16.59 23.00
CA PRO A 71 1.39 -17.18 22.51
C PRO A 71 2.28 -16.18 21.78
N LEU A 72 1.79 -14.96 21.49
CA LEU A 72 2.57 -13.88 20.92
C LEU A 72 3.75 -13.49 21.82
N TYR A 73 3.63 -13.62 23.15
CA TYR A 73 4.65 -13.17 24.09
C TYR A 73 5.60 -14.29 24.48
N ALA A 74 6.93 -13.98 24.46
CA ALA A 74 7.98 -14.91 24.83
C ALA A 74 8.31 -14.84 26.32
N GLU A 75 8.82 -13.69 26.74
CA GLU A 75 9.35 -13.46 28.07
C GLU A 75 8.60 -12.30 28.72
N LEU A 76 7.89 -12.62 29.78
CA LEU A 76 7.06 -11.65 30.50
C LEU A 76 7.81 -10.94 31.63
N ASP A 77 9.04 -11.37 31.91
CA ASP A 77 9.93 -10.73 32.90
C ASP A 77 10.75 -9.61 32.29
N ASP A 78 11.05 -9.71 30.98
CA ASP A 78 11.73 -8.66 30.24
C ASP A 78 10.70 -7.62 29.74
N ARG A 79 10.87 -6.39 30.19
CA ARG A 79 9.94 -5.30 29.95
C ARG A 79 10.64 -4.13 29.30
N MET A 80 9.94 -3.50 28.38
CA MET A 80 10.31 -2.18 27.89
C MET A 80 10.16 -1.14 29.01
N GLU A 81 11.22 -0.37 29.25
CA GLU A 81 11.23 0.65 30.30
C GLU A 81 10.67 2.00 29.85
N TYR A 82 10.60 2.24 28.54
CA TYR A 82 10.15 3.51 27.98
C TYR A 82 8.66 3.75 28.21
N GLY A 83 8.32 5.02 28.48
CA GLY A 83 6.94 5.52 28.42
C GLY A 83 6.59 6.02 27.00
N ALA A 84 5.32 6.38 26.81
CA ALA A 84 4.85 6.87 25.52
C ALA A 84 5.57 8.15 25.05
N ASP A 85 5.95 9.06 25.96
CA ASP A 85 6.70 10.27 25.62
C ASP A 85 8.08 9.93 25.02
N GLU A 86 8.79 8.98 25.64
CA GLU A 86 10.13 8.56 25.19
C GLU A 86 10.09 7.84 23.85
N ILE A 87 9.01 7.09 23.58
CA ILE A 87 8.79 6.47 22.28
C ILE A 87 8.51 7.54 21.22
N VAL A 88 7.63 8.51 21.52
CA VAL A 88 7.33 9.61 20.60
C VAL A 88 8.58 10.35 20.15
N GLU A 89 9.53 10.58 21.07
CA GLU A 89 10.81 11.21 20.74
C GLU A 89 11.65 10.41 19.72
N GLN A 90 11.49 9.08 19.71
CA GLN A 90 12.22 8.18 18.81
C GLN A 90 11.55 8.03 17.44
N LEU A 91 10.31 8.48 17.27
CA LEU A 91 9.52 8.28 16.04
C LEU A 91 9.65 9.42 15.01
N ALA A 92 10.41 10.49 15.32
CA ALA A 92 10.63 11.57 14.35
C ALA A 92 11.13 11.08 12.97
N PRO A 93 12.07 10.10 12.88
CA PRO A 93 12.53 9.60 11.60
C PRO A 93 11.44 8.91 10.76
N VAL A 94 10.44 8.25 11.38
CA VAL A 94 9.28 7.69 10.67
C VAL A 94 8.48 8.80 9.99
N SER A 95 8.27 9.91 10.68
CA SER A 95 7.62 11.09 10.10
C SER A 95 8.38 11.62 8.89
N GLU A 96 9.72 11.71 9.01
CA GLU A 96 10.60 12.16 7.92
C GLU A 96 10.59 11.20 6.73
N TYR A 97 10.51 9.88 6.96
CA TYR A 97 10.37 8.87 5.91
C TYR A 97 9.11 9.13 5.07
N TYR A 98 7.96 9.25 5.71
CA TYR A 98 6.68 9.48 5.02
C TYR A 98 6.60 10.86 4.36
N GLU A 99 7.18 11.90 4.96
CA GLU A 99 7.28 13.21 4.35
C GLU A 99 8.12 13.16 3.06
N ARG A 100 9.26 12.47 3.05
CA ARG A 100 10.08 12.26 1.85
C ARG A 100 9.32 11.51 0.77
N TRP A 101 8.75 10.34 1.10
CA TRP A 101 8.07 9.46 0.14
C TRP A 101 6.71 9.98 -0.33
N SER A 102 6.16 10.98 0.30
CA SER A 102 4.97 11.70 -0.17
C SER A 102 5.31 12.96 -0.97
N GLY A 103 6.58 13.35 -1.02
CA GLY A 103 6.98 14.66 -1.58
C GLY A 103 6.41 15.83 -0.77
N GLY A 104 6.26 15.66 0.55
CA GLY A 104 5.69 16.64 1.48
C GLY A 104 4.16 16.75 1.43
N ARG A 105 3.47 15.83 0.75
CA ARG A 105 1.99 15.83 0.69
C ARG A 105 1.33 15.23 1.92
N TYR A 106 2.09 14.42 2.68
CA TYR A 106 1.64 13.72 3.87
C TYR A 106 2.73 13.69 4.93
N THR A 107 2.34 13.85 6.17
CA THR A 107 3.22 13.69 7.32
C THR A 107 2.47 13.05 8.47
N VAL A 108 3.20 12.37 9.35
CA VAL A 108 2.69 11.75 10.56
C VAL A 108 3.25 12.48 11.75
N ARG A 109 2.39 12.88 12.68
CA ARG A 109 2.81 13.45 13.96
C ARG A 109 2.38 12.54 15.10
N PHE A 110 3.35 12.02 15.83
CA PHE A 110 3.10 11.19 17.00
C PHE A 110 2.93 12.06 18.25
N VAL A 111 1.99 11.67 19.09
CA VAL A 111 1.75 12.29 20.40
C VAL A 111 1.50 11.20 21.44
N PRO A 112 1.91 11.37 22.70
CA PRO A 112 1.63 10.37 23.73
C PRO A 112 0.12 10.28 24.00
N ALA A 113 -0.40 9.07 24.15
CA ALA A 113 -1.76 8.85 24.63
C ALA A 113 -1.91 9.35 26.07
N ALA A 114 -3.12 9.73 26.46
CA ALA A 114 -3.40 10.24 27.81
C ALA A 114 -3.13 9.19 28.92
N ALA A 115 -3.18 7.90 28.60
CA ALA A 115 -2.90 6.80 29.52
C ALA A 115 -2.47 5.53 28.77
N ASP A 116 -1.70 4.69 29.44
CA ASP A 116 -1.41 3.34 28.99
C ASP A 116 -2.68 2.49 28.97
N VAL A 117 -2.70 1.47 28.11
CA VAL A 117 -3.74 0.45 28.11
C VAL A 117 -3.20 -0.85 28.74
N SER A 118 -4.09 -1.69 29.21
CA SER A 118 -3.71 -2.98 29.76
C SER A 118 -4.69 -4.07 29.35
N VAL A 119 -4.23 -5.32 29.31
CA VAL A 119 -5.04 -6.49 29.02
C VAL A 119 -5.12 -7.42 30.23
N LEU A 120 -6.12 -8.28 30.27
CA LEU A 120 -6.19 -9.39 31.23
C LEU A 120 -5.27 -10.52 30.78
N THR A 121 -4.93 -11.43 31.69
CA THR A 121 -4.06 -12.59 31.39
C THR A 121 -4.59 -13.52 30.31
N THR A 122 -5.89 -13.51 30.04
CA THR A 122 -6.59 -14.33 29.04
C THR A 122 -6.95 -13.56 27.77
N GLU A 123 -6.60 -12.28 27.69
CA GLU A 123 -6.85 -11.44 26.51
C GLU A 123 -5.64 -11.42 25.61
N THR A 124 -5.87 -11.11 24.33
CA THR A 124 -4.84 -11.01 23.31
C THR A 124 -4.39 -9.57 23.10
N SER A 125 -3.33 -9.38 22.35
CA SER A 125 -2.83 -8.07 21.91
C SER A 125 -3.88 -7.22 21.18
N GLN A 126 -4.88 -7.86 20.54
CA GLN A 126 -5.97 -7.14 19.87
C GLN A 126 -6.79 -6.30 20.87
N GLN A 127 -7.02 -6.79 22.09
CA GLN A 127 -7.72 -6.02 23.09
C GLN A 127 -6.97 -4.75 23.53
N CYS A 128 -5.62 -4.73 23.39
CA CYS A 128 -4.87 -3.48 23.58
C CYS A 128 -5.21 -2.47 22.49
N VAL A 129 -5.19 -2.90 21.24
CA VAL A 129 -5.57 -2.05 20.10
C VAL A 129 -6.99 -1.49 20.28
N ASP A 130 -7.95 -2.37 20.58
CA ASP A 130 -9.35 -1.99 20.75
C ASP A 130 -9.53 -0.96 21.89
N ARG A 131 -8.79 -1.13 22.98
CA ARG A 131 -8.82 -0.19 24.12
C ARG A 131 -8.14 1.13 23.78
N ALA A 132 -7.00 1.10 23.11
CA ALA A 132 -6.31 2.32 22.69
C ALA A 132 -7.20 3.13 21.74
N LEU A 133 -7.82 2.47 20.76
CA LEU A 133 -8.78 3.09 19.84
C LEU A 133 -9.98 3.69 20.61
N GLY A 134 -10.51 2.96 21.59
CA GLY A 134 -11.65 3.41 22.41
C GLY A 134 -11.33 4.58 23.34
N GLN A 135 -10.05 4.80 23.68
CA GLN A 135 -9.59 5.87 24.58
C GLN A 135 -8.96 7.05 23.83
N SER A 136 -8.62 6.88 22.56
CA SER A 136 -7.94 7.91 21.77
C SER A 136 -8.79 9.14 21.55
N SER A 137 -8.12 10.29 21.43
CA SER A 137 -8.75 11.58 21.13
C SER A 137 -9.59 11.51 19.84
N PRO A 138 -10.73 12.18 19.76
CA PRO A 138 -11.49 12.33 18.52
C PRO A 138 -10.68 12.93 17.36
N ASP A 139 -9.65 13.70 17.68
CA ASP A 139 -8.80 14.37 16.69
C ASP A 139 -7.65 13.49 16.19
N ALA A 140 -7.39 12.32 16.82
CA ALA A 140 -6.39 11.38 16.35
C ALA A 140 -6.90 10.60 15.14
N GLN A 141 -6.08 10.47 14.09
CA GLN A 141 -6.36 9.68 12.89
C GLN A 141 -5.98 8.21 13.06
N GLY A 142 -5.12 7.92 14.05
CA GLY A 142 -4.69 6.55 14.34
C GLY A 142 -4.10 6.40 15.73
N VAL A 143 -3.82 5.14 16.09
CA VAL A 143 -3.08 4.79 17.30
C VAL A 143 -1.91 3.89 16.95
N LEU A 144 -0.76 4.16 17.56
CA LEU A 144 0.38 3.24 17.62
C LEU A 144 0.40 2.63 19.03
N VAL A 145 0.21 1.34 19.09
CA VAL A 145 0.24 0.56 20.34
C VAL A 145 1.54 -0.21 20.42
N VAL A 146 2.33 0.06 21.43
CA VAL A 146 3.58 -0.64 21.70
C VAL A 146 3.39 -1.56 22.89
N SER A 147 3.58 -2.86 22.70
CA SER A 147 3.60 -3.84 23.81
C SER A 147 4.79 -3.56 24.74
N ASP A 148 4.60 -3.66 26.03
CA ASP A 148 5.71 -3.59 27.00
C ASP A 148 6.43 -4.94 27.18
N ALA A 149 5.97 -6.01 26.54
CA ALA A 149 6.54 -7.33 26.59
C ALA A 149 7.13 -7.72 25.23
N GLN A 150 8.20 -8.52 25.26
CA GLN A 150 8.85 -9.05 24.06
C GLN A 150 7.97 -10.06 23.36
N HIS A 151 7.90 -10.01 22.03
CA HIS A 151 7.26 -11.04 21.21
C HIS A 151 8.11 -12.32 21.16
N ALA A 152 7.46 -13.47 20.98
CA ALA A 152 8.12 -14.75 20.80
C ALA A 152 8.90 -14.79 19.48
N GLU A 153 10.03 -15.48 19.46
CA GLU A 153 10.80 -15.68 18.23
C GLU A 153 9.94 -16.35 17.15
N GLY A 154 9.94 -15.77 15.96
CA GLY A 154 9.10 -16.21 14.85
C GLY A 154 7.61 -15.89 14.97
N ALA A 155 7.22 -15.13 16.01
CA ALA A 155 5.89 -14.55 16.06
C ALA A 155 5.81 -13.31 15.16
N GLU A 156 4.57 -12.87 14.87
CA GLU A 156 4.31 -11.61 14.17
C GLU A 156 4.97 -10.44 14.91
N GLY A 157 5.85 -9.69 14.23
CA GLY A 157 6.56 -8.56 14.82
C GLY A 157 5.66 -7.37 15.06
N GLY A 158 4.76 -7.13 14.12
CA GLY A 158 3.80 -6.03 14.14
C GLY A 158 2.55 -6.35 13.34
N ARG A 159 1.62 -5.44 13.36
CA ARG A 159 0.47 -5.41 12.46
C ARG A 159 -0.10 -4.02 12.36
N GLY A 160 -0.57 -3.66 11.17
CA GLY A 160 -1.27 -2.41 10.89
C GLY A 160 -2.60 -2.65 10.20
N GLY A 161 -3.42 -1.62 10.19
CA GLY A 161 -4.68 -1.66 9.49
C GLY A 161 -5.29 -0.29 9.22
N PRO A 162 -6.00 -0.17 8.08
CA PRO A 162 -6.61 1.10 7.65
C PRO A 162 -7.82 1.51 8.51
N GLY A 163 -8.19 0.67 9.46
CA GLY A 163 -9.46 0.74 10.11
C GLY A 163 -10.57 0.18 9.23
N THR A 164 -11.69 -0.17 9.80
CA THR A 164 -12.88 -0.53 9.03
C THR A 164 -13.75 0.69 8.86
N SER A 165 -14.18 1.00 7.65
CA SER A 165 -15.35 1.83 7.46
C SER A 165 -16.55 1.02 7.94
N CYS A 166 -17.37 1.65 8.76
CA CYS A 166 -18.61 1.04 9.17
C CYS A 166 -19.55 0.97 8.00
N ASP A 167 -20.08 -0.19 7.71
CA ASP A 167 -21.26 -0.35 6.88
C ASP A 167 -22.54 0.05 7.68
N ASP A 168 -23.66 0.13 7.00
CA ASP A 168 -24.91 0.79 7.47
C ASP A 168 -25.48 0.30 8.82
N ASP A 169 -24.97 -0.78 9.41
CA ASP A 169 -25.43 -1.36 10.67
C ASP A 169 -24.47 -1.17 11.84
N CYS A 170 -23.44 -0.40 11.68
CA CYS A 170 -22.47 -0.14 12.72
C CYS A 170 -23.03 0.75 13.83
N SER A 171 -23.51 0.13 14.85
CA SER A 171 -23.74 0.82 16.13
C SER A 171 -22.38 1.16 16.79
N ALA A 172 -21.70 2.17 16.25
CA ALA A 172 -20.62 2.90 16.92
C ALA A 172 -19.26 2.22 17.14
N THR A 173 -18.67 1.62 16.12
CA THR A 173 -17.22 1.42 16.19
C THR A 173 -16.54 2.41 15.27
N VAL A 174 -15.97 3.46 15.83
CA VAL A 174 -15.01 4.30 15.11
C VAL A 174 -13.77 3.45 14.84
N THR A 175 -13.66 2.97 13.65
CA THR A 175 -12.53 2.17 13.25
C THR A 175 -11.48 3.09 12.64
N ARG A 176 -10.67 3.64 13.52
CA ARG A 176 -9.50 4.41 13.14
C ARG A 176 -8.38 3.46 12.75
N ARG A 177 -7.40 4.00 12.05
CA ARG A 177 -6.16 3.30 11.73
C ARG A 177 -5.41 2.91 12.99
N TYR A 178 -4.73 1.80 12.93
CA TYR A 178 -3.89 1.35 14.03
C TYR A 178 -2.60 0.71 13.55
N VAL A 179 -1.60 0.77 14.39
CA VAL A 179 -0.36 0.01 14.34
C VAL A 179 -0.16 -0.61 15.71
N TYR A 180 0.26 -1.87 15.74
CA TYR A 180 0.68 -2.57 16.93
C TYR A 180 2.05 -3.18 16.69
N VAL A 181 2.99 -2.96 17.61
CA VAL A 181 4.35 -3.51 17.53
C VAL A 181 4.80 -4.05 18.89
N GLY A 182 5.80 -4.92 18.86
CA GLY A 182 6.41 -5.50 20.07
C GLY A 182 7.39 -4.55 20.76
N ALA A 183 7.73 -4.87 22.00
CA ALA A 183 8.72 -4.13 22.78
C ALA A 183 10.12 -4.17 22.18
N SER A 184 10.46 -5.26 21.48
CA SER A 184 11.80 -5.49 20.93
C SER A 184 12.29 -4.37 20.03
N ASP A 185 11.39 -3.70 19.32
CA ASP A 185 11.74 -2.58 18.44
C ASP A 185 12.25 -1.35 19.20
N PHE A 186 11.97 -1.26 20.49
CA PHE A 186 12.39 -0.19 21.39
C PHE A 186 13.36 -0.64 22.48
N MET A 187 13.78 -1.90 22.47
CA MET A 187 14.79 -2.40 23.41
C MET A 187 16.20 -2.18 22.87
N SER A 188 17.16 -2.00 23.75
CA SER A 188 18.56 -1.67 23.45
C SER A 188 19.36 -2.76 22.71
N VAL A 189 18.73 -3.83 22.27
CA VAL A 189 19.35 -4.90 21.45
C VAL A 189 19.91 -4.37 20.12
N TRP A 190 19.45 -3.20 19.67
CA TRP A 190 19.86 -2.52 18.45
C TRP A 190 20.78 -1.32 18.74
N GLU A 191 21.70 -1.45 19.73
CA GLU A 191 22.63 -0.40 20.12
C GLU A 191 21.96 0.94 20.51
N GLY A 192 20.73 0.86 21.04
CA GLY A 192 19.97 2.01 21.53
C GLY A 192 19.26 2.82 20.45
N VAL A 193 19.27 2.35 19.20
CA VAL A 193 18.51 2.98 18.11
C VAL A 193 17.59 1.91 17.50
N PRO A 194 16.29 1.97 17.75
CA PRO A 194 15.36 0.96 17.24
C PRO A 194 15.30 1.02 15.70
N PRO A 195 15.15 -0.13 15.03
CA PRO A 195 14.78 -0.15 13.63
C PRO A 195 13.35 0.35 13.49
N LEU A 196 13.11 1.28 12.57
CA LEU A 196 11.81 1.90 12.39
C LEU A 196 11.05 1.33 11.18
N ASP A 197 11.73 0.53 10.40
CA ASP A 197 11.23 -0.12 9.18
C ASP A 197 9.92 -0.89 9.39
N LEU A 198 9.78 -1.60 10.52
CA LEU A 198 8.54 -2.31 10.85
C LEU A 198 7.38 -1.33 11.09
N ILE A 199 7.61 -0.24 11.84
CA ILE A 199 6.56 0.75 12.08
C ILE A 199 6.17 1.44 10.77
N GLU A 200 7.11 1.73 9.90
CA GLU A 200 6.87 2.26 8.57
C GLU A 200 6.03 1.30 7.73
N HIS A 201 6.34 0.01 7.75
CA HIS A 201 5.55 -1.04 7.09
C HIS A 201 4.10 -1.07 7.61
N GLU A 202 3.92 -1.11 8.92
CA GLU A 202 2.58 -1.20 9.51
C GLU A 202 1.75 0.08 9.29
N LEU A 203 2.40 1.25 9.24
CA LEU A 203 1.74 2.49 8.83
C LEU A 203 1.29 2.43 7.36
N GLY A 204 2.06 1.76 6.49
CA GLY A 204 1.67 1.49 5.11
C GLY A 204 0.34 0.73 5.02
N HIS A 205 0.12 -0.25 5.89
CA HIS A 205 -1.19 -0.90 6.03
C HIS A 205 -2.28 0.09 6.49
N GLY A 206 -1.93 1.05 7.35
CA GLY A 206 -2.81 2.15 7.71
C GLY A 206 -3.23 3.01 6.51
N LEU A 207 -2.43 3.05 5.45
CA LEU A 207 -2.71 3.74 4.18
C LEU A 207 -3.38 2.82 3.14
N ASP A 208 -3.86 1.64 3.55
CA ASP A 208 -4.53 0.66 2.68
C ASP A 208 -3.58 0.02 1.65
N TRP A 209 -2.28 -0.11 1.98
CA TRP A 209 -1.30 -0.78 1.13
C TRP A 209 -1.23 -2.26 1.44
N PRO A 210 -1.36 -3.14 0.44
CA PRO A 210 -1.19 -4.58 0.61
C PRO A 210 0.29 -4.96 0.60
N HIS A 211 0.59 -6.17 1.03
CA HIS A 211 1.92 -6.74 0.87
C HIS A 211 2.33 -6.88 -0.59
N SER A 212 3.65 -6.92 -0.81
CA SER A 212 4.28 -7.33 -2.05
C SER A 212 5.25 -8.49 -1.81
N SER A 213 5.71 -9.14 -2.89
CA SER A 213 6.65 -10.27 -2.81
C SER A 213 7.43 -10.43 -4.10
N LEU A 214 8.47 -11.28 -4.10
CA LEU A 214 9.24 -11.63 -5.29
C LEU A 214 8.48 -12.48 -6.31
N SER A 215 7.33 -13.06 -5.92
CA SER A 215 6.51 -13.87 -6.83
C SER A 215 5.05 -13.96 -6.35
N ALA A 216 4.16 -14.39 -7.22
CA ALA A 216 2.77 -14.68 -6.83
C ALA A 216 2.68 -15.80 -5.80
N GLU A 217 3.55 -16.81 -5.87
CA GLU A 217 3.60 -17.94 -4.93
C GLU A 217 4.04 -17.47 -3.54
N SER A 218 5.07 -16.63 -3.45
CA SER A 218 5.52 -16.02 -2.21
C SER A 218 4.43 -15.15 -1.60
N LEU A 219 3.74 -14.36 -2.43
CA LEU A 219 2.65 -13.52 -1.97
C LEU A 219 1.50 -14.35 -1.38
N ASP A 220 1.09 -15.43 -2.04
CA ASP A 220 0.06 -16.35 -1.55
C ASP A 220 0.49 -17.09 -0.27
N GLY A 221 1.79 -17.33 -0.12
CA GLY A 221 2.41 -17.91 1.08
C GLY A 221 2.66 -16.91 2.21
N VAL A 222 2.36 -15.63 2.00
CA VAL A 222 2.66 -14.52 2.93
C VAL A 222 4.15 -14.51 3.30
N VAL A 223 5.02 -14.57 2.28
CA VAL A 223 6.47 -14.50 2.43
C VAL A 223 6.94 -13.09 2.09
N TYR A 224 7.59 -12.45 3.05
CA TYR A 224 8.14 -11.09 2.93
C TYR A 224 9.57 -11.16 2.36
N ASP A 225 9.70 -11.48 1.08
CA ASP A 225 10.99 -11.82 0.46
C ASP A 225 11.54 -10.75 -0.50
N SER A 226 10.74 -9.71 -0.83
CA SER A 226 11.19 -8.65 -1.73
C SER A 226 11.96 -7.57 -0.99
N PRO A 227 13.25 -7.38 -1.29
CA PRO A 227 14.05 -6.31 -0.69
C PRO A 227 13.77 -4.94 -1.31
N TYR A 228 12.87 -4.87 -2.28
CA TYR A 228 12.62 -3.68 -3.10
C TYR A 228 11.42 -2.86 -2.65
N ASP A 229 10.68 -3.29 -1.64
CA ASP A 229 9.48 -2.60 -1.20
C ASP A 229 9.29 -2.67 0.31
N LEU A 230 8.97 -1.52 0.89
CA LEU A 230 8.58 -1.40 2.29
C LEU A 230 7.50 -2.42 2.68
N MET A 231 6.51 -2.66 1.80
CA MET A 231 5.40 -3.58 2.06
C MET A 231 5.76 -5.06 1.85
N SER A 232 7.05 -5.41 1.88
CA SER A 232 7.58 -6.77 1.86
C SER A 232 8.66 -6.93 2.93
N ASN A 233 9.94 -7.14 2.53
CA ASN A 233 11.05 -7.18 3.49
C ASN A 233 11.44 -5.76 3.92
N SER A 234 10.71 -5.20 4.87
CA SER A 234 11.00 -3.87 5.41
C SER A 234 12.41 -3.78 6.05
N ALA A 235 12.96 -4.91 6.49
CA ALA A 235 14.27 -5.00 7.10
C ALA A 235 15.44 -5.09 6.09
N ALA A 236 15.19 -5.13 4.78
CA ALA A 236 16.20 -5.39 3.76
C ALA A 236 17.40 -4.43 3.80
N SER A 237 17.16 -3.15 4.03
CA SER A 237 18.22 -2.16 4.19
C SER A 237 19.10 -2.46 5.39
N ARG A 238 18.50 -2.75 6.55
CA ARG A 238 19.16 -3.07 7.80
C ARG A 238 19.91 -4.41 7.75
N GLU A 239 19.40 -5.39 7.01
CA GLU A 239 20.08 -6.66 6.75
C GLU A 239 21.34 -6.48 5.92
N THR A 240 21.40 -5.44 5.09
CA THR A 240 22.57 -5.07 4.29
C THR A 240 23.57 -4.22 5.11
N ASP A 241 23.07 -3.23 5.86
CA ASP A 241 23.85 -2.37 6.75
C ASP A 241 23.05 -2.11 8.02
N ALA A 242 23.48 -2.71 9.14
CA ALA A 242 22.82 -2.62 10.44
C ALA A 242 22.70 -1.18 11.00
N THR A 243 23.34 -0.19 10.38
CA THR A 243 23.18 1.23 10.76
C THR A 243 21.97 1.90 10.11
N LEU A 244 21.41 1.29 9.06
CA LEU A 244 20.21 1.77 8.40
C LEU A 244 18.98 1.46 9.26
N ARG A 245 18.07 2.42 9.35
CA ARG A 245 16.90 2.35 10.25
C ARG A 245 15.58 2.34 9.51
N HIS A 246 15.56 2.89 8.30
CA HIS A 246 14.39 2.95 7.45
C HIS A 246 14.27 1.69 6.59
N GLY A 247 13.05 1.36 6.24
CA GLY A 247 12.78 0.35 5.22
C GLY A 247 13.25 0.80 3.83
N PRO A 248 13.20 -0.12 2.85
CA PRO A 248 13.43 0.22 1.44
C PRO A 248 12.38 1.20 0.94
N GLY A 249 12.54 1.64 -0.30
CA GLY A 249 11.57 2.52 -0.95
C GLY A 249 10.19 1.91 -1.12
N ILE A 250 9.27 2.71 -1.60
CA ILE A 250 7.86 2.36 -1.80
C ILE A 250 7.60 2.16 -3.29
N LEU A 251 6.90 1.09 -3.66
CA LEU A 251 6.49 0.85 -5.05
C LEU A 251 5.68 2.01 -5.61
N VAL A 252 5.91 2.34 -6.88
CA VAL A 252 5.18 3.41 -7.58
C VAL A 252 3.68 3.20 -7.52
N VAL A 253 3.20 1.96 -7.55
CA VAL A 253 1.78 1.63 -7.43
C VAL A 253 1.18 2.04 -6.07
N ASN A 254 1.94 1.95 -4.99
CA ASN A 254 1.52 2.40 -3.66
C ASN A 254 1.54 3.92 -3.56
N LEU A 255 2.57 4.58 -4.11
CA LEU A 255 2.63 6.05 -4.20
C LEU A 255 1.47 6.64 -5.00
N LEU A 256 1.11 5.98 -6.11
CA LEU A 256 -0.04 6.35 -6.93
C LEU A 256 -1.36 6.15 -6.18
N ALA A 257 -1.54 5.00 -5.53
CA ALA A 257 -2.73 4.70 -4.73
C ALA A 257 -2.91 5.67 -3.56
N ALA A 258 -1.83 6.17 -2.97
CA ALA A 258 -1.86 7.19 -1.93
C ALA A 258 -2.06 8.63 -2.48
N GLY A 259 -2.04 8.81 -3.80
CA GLY A 259 -2.15 10.13 -4.43
C GLY A 259 -0.91 11.02 -4.24
N TRP A 260 0.26 10.40 -3.99
CA TRP A 260 1.52 11.11 -3.80
C TRP A 260 2.25 11.41 -5.10
N ILE A 261 1.89 10.73 -6.17
CA ILE A 261 2.31 11.05 -7.55
C ILE A 261 1.11 11.34 -8.42
N ASP A 262 1.30 12.21 -9.40
CA ASP A 262 0.26 12.57 -10.34
C ASP A 262 0.10 11.48 -11.40
N PRO A 263 -1.13 11.03 -11.74
CA PRO A 263 -1.36 9.95 -12.72
C PRO A 263 -0.72 10.21 -14.09
N GLU A 264 -0.57 11.47 -14.49
CA GLU A 264 0.04 11.88 -15.76
C GLU A 264 1.53 11.48 -15.84
N ARG A 265 2.16 11.15 -14.72
CA ARG A 265 3.53 10.62 -14.67
C ARG A 265 3.62 9.12 -14.96
N ILE A 266 2.48 8.44 -15.06
CA ILE A 266 2.40 7.04 -15.49
C ILE A 266 2.17 7.01 -16.99
N VAL A 267 3.12 6.48 -17.73
CA VAL A 267 2.98 6.28 -19.16
C VAL A 267 2.20 5.00 -19.41
N LEU A 268 0.96 5.14 -19.86
CA LEU A 268 0.17 3.99 -20.29
C LEU A 268 0.57 3.61 -21.72
N TRP A 269 0.90 2.32 -21.94
CA TRP A 269 1.22 1.79 -23.26
C TRP A 269 0.58 0.41 -23.45
N TRP A 270 -0.10 0.23 -24.57
CA TRP A 270 -0.78 -1.03 -24.91
C TRP A 270 0.04 -1.89 -25.88
N PRO A 271 0.06 -3.23 -25.71
CA PRO A 271 0.87 -4.13 -26.57
C PRO A 271 0.53 -4.10 -28.07
N ASP A 272 -0.64 -3.56 -28.46
CA ASP A 272 -1.05 -3.39 -29.87
C ASP A 272 -0.73 -1.98 -30.42
N GLU A 273 -0.04 -1.14 -29.65
CA GLU A 273 0.46 0.15 -30.09
C GLU A 273 1.86 0.01 -30.74
N ASP A 274 2.26 1.06 -31.47
CA ASP A 274 3.62 1.17 -32.00
C ASP A 274 4.65 1.13 -30.86
N ALA A 275 5.84 0.64 -31.15
CA ALA A 275 6.96 0.63 -30.22
C ALA A 275 7.21 2.04 -29.67
N ARG A 276 7.44 2.14 -28.37
CA ARG A 276 7.64 3.42 -27.68
C ARG A 276 8.88 3.38 -26.80
N THR A 277 9.68 4.42 -26.88
CA THR A 277 10.79 4.67 -25.94
C THR A 277 10.35 5.67 -24.90
N VAL A 278 10.61 5.37 -23.62
CA VAL A 278 10.25 6.20 -22.48
C VAL A 278 11.49 6.39 -21.61
N ASP A 279 11.75 7.64 -21.21
CA ASP A 279 12.68 7.95 -20.12
C ASP A 279 11.91 7.97 -18.80
N ILE A 280 12.36 7.22 -17.81
CA ILE A 280 11.72 7.04 -16.50
C ILE A 280 12.71 7.48 -15.45
N VAL A 281 12.29 8.38 -14.54
CA VAL A 281 13.11 8.76 -13.38
C VAL A 281 12.96 7.75 -12.24
N PRO A 282 13.94 7.66 -11.32
CA PRO A 282 13.82 6.84 -10.12
C PRO A 282 12.57 7.19 -9.31
N ARG A 283 11.98 6.20 -8.66
CA ARG A 283 10.78 6.36 -7.82
C ARG A 283 10.96 7.33 -6.65
N SER A 284 12.20 7.55 -6.21
CA SER A 284 12.58 8.57 -5.21
C SER A 284 12.42 10.01 -5.72
N ARG A 285 12.38 10.25 -7.04
CA ARG A 285 12.34 11.57 -7.67
C ARG A 285 10.91 12.14 -7.74
N LEU A 286 10.24 12.26 -6.59
CA LEU A 286 8.84 12.70 -6.51
C LEU A 286 8.61 14.13 -6.96
N ALA A 287 9.58 15.02 -6.78
CA ALA A 287 9.51 16.41 -7.22
C ALA A 287 9.65 16.60 -8.74
N SER A 288 10.06 15.57 -9.50
CA SER A 288 10.12 15.63 -10.95
C SER A 288 8.73 15.63 -11.57
N THR A 289 8.62 16.22 -12.77
CA THR A 289 7.41 16.12 -13.62
C THR A 289 7.55 15.10 -14.74
N GLU A 290 8.72 14.43 -14.83
CA GLU A 290 9.00 13.41 -15.82
C GLU A 290 8.26 12.10 -15.49
N PRO A 291 8.09 11.18 -16.45
CA PRO A 291 7.54 9.87 -16.20
C PRO A 291 8.28 9.14 -15.07
N ILE A 292 7.51 8.48 -14.18
CA ILE A 292 8.04 7.72 -13.05
C ILE A 292 7.84 6.22 -13.23
N ALA A 293 6.88 5.82 -14.07
CA ALA A 293 6.65 4.44 -14.45
C ALA A 293 6.01 4.30 -15.82
N VAL A 294 6.10 3.08 -16.38
CA VAL A 294 5.27 2.65 -17.50
C VAL A 294 4.29 1.61 -17.00
N ALA A 295 3.00 1.82 -17.26
CA ALA A 295 1.96 0.83 -17.02
C ALA A 295 1.61 0.13 -18.34
N ILE A 296 1.71 -1.20 -18.37
CA ILE A 296 1.40 -2.03 -19.54
C ILE A 296 0.19 -2.89 -19.21
N PRO A 297 -1.01 -2.52 -19.67
CA PRO A 297 -2.24 -3.26 -19.37
C PRO A 297 -2.21 -4.69 -19.92
N VAL A 298 -2.74 -5.62 -19.14
CA VAL A 298 -3.00 -7.00 -19.54
C VAL A 298 -4.50 -7.20 -19.77
N ASP A 299 -5.30 -6.66 -18.88
CA ASP A 299 -6.75 -6.63 -18.95
C ASP A 299 -7.31 -5.37 -18.22
N ASP A 300 -8.60 -5.34 -17.94
CA ASP A 300 -9.26 -4.22 -17.26
C ASP A 300 -9.00 -4.12 -15.76
N ALA A 301 -8.31 -5.11 -15.19
CA ALA A 301 -8.02 -5.20 -13.75
C ALA A 301 -6.55 -5.42 -13.45
N SER A 302 -5.70 -5.59 -14.47
CA SER A 302 -4.31 -5.93 -14.24
C SER A 302 -3.37 -5.31 -15.26
N PHE A 303 -2.16 -4.99 -14.81
CA PHE A 303 -1.10 -4.39 -15.61
C PHE A 303 0.28 -4.76 -15.07
N TYR A 304 1.29 -4.52 -15.88
CA TYR A 304 2.68 -4.50 -15.42
C TYR A 304 3.08 -3.06 -15.10
N SER A 305 3.66 -2.86 -13.92
CA SER A 305 4.29 -1.61 -13.51
C SER A 305 5.80 -1.73 -13.73
N VAL A 306 6.34 -0.91 -14.62
CA VAL A 306 7.78 -0.80 -14.89
C VAL A 306 8.29 0.43 -14.17
N GLU A 307 9.19 0.27 -13.23
CA GLU A 307 9.73 1.36 -12.40
C GLU A 307 11.24 1.28 -12.24
N VAL A 308 11.88 2.38 -11.85
CA VAL A 308 13.31 2.46 -11.58
C VAL A 308 13.54 2.56 -10.08
N VAL A 309 14.35 1.64 -9.56
CA VAL A 309 14.97 1.76 -8.25
C VAL A 309 16.30 2.50 -8.44
N GLY A 310 16.45 3.63 -7.78
CA GLY A 310 17.68 4.42 -7.82
C GLY A 310 18.67 3.97 -6.74
N ASP A 311 19.92 4.39 -6.87
CA ASP A 311 20.96 4.21 -5.85
C ASP A 311 21.02 5.37 -4.86
N ASP A 312 19.89 6.05 -4.64
CA ASP A 312 19.77 7.20 -3.77
C ASP A 312 18.72 7.01 -2.65
N GLY A 313 18.82 7.81 -1.60
CA GLY A 313 17.87 7.80 -0.49
C GLY A 313 17.78 6.45 0.22
N ASP A 314 16.57 6.00 0.49
CA ASP A 314 16.31 4.75 1.20
C ASP A 314 16.56 3.50 0.33
N ASP A 315 16.76 3.66 -0.98
CA ASP A 315 17.12 2.60 -1.91
C ASP A 315 18.65 2.49 -2.15
N ALA A 316 19.47 3.41 -1.60
CA ALA A 316 20.90 3.46 -1.84
C ALA A 316 21.67 2.19 -1.45
N PHE A 317 21.12 1.35 -0.57
CA PHE A 317 21.76 0.09 -0.16
C PHE A 317 21.82 -0.95 -1.29
N HIS A 318 21.07 -0.77 -2.38
CA HIS A 318 21.17 -1.60 -3.57
C HIS A 318 22.43 -1.33 -4.40
N GLY A 319 23.02 -0.12 -4.30
CA GLY A 319 24.33 0.24 -4.86
C GLY A 319 24.36 0.43 -6.38
N SER A 320 23.22 0.39 -7.07
CA SER A 320 23.11 0.69 -8.51
C SER A 320 21.67 0.94 -8.92
N ASP A 321 21.46 1.72 -9.98
CA ASP A 321 20.17 1.88 -10.64
C ASP A 321 19.80 0.66 -11.45
N PHE A 322 18.55 0.21 -11.36
CA PHE A 322 17.98 -0.88 -12.16
C PHE A 322 16.48 -0.69 -12.38
N VAL A 323 15.95 -1.42 -13.34
CA VAL A 323 14.53 -1.45 -13.66
C VAL A 323 13.90 -2.71 -13.08
N LEU A 324 12.74 -2.56 -12.46
CA LEU A 324 11.89 -3.67 -12.00
C LEU A 324 10.57 -3.68 -12.75
N VAL A 325 10.01 -4.88 -12.90
CA VAL A 325 8.67 -5.08 -13.42
C VAL A 325 7.84 -5.84 -12.40
N HIS A 326 6.79 -5.20 -11.90
CA HIS A 326 5.81 -5.82 -11.02
C HIS A 326 4.51 -6.11 -11.76
N ARG A 327 3.93 -7.26 -11.50
CA ARG A 327 2.54 -7.53 -11.85
C ARG A 327 1.65 -6.93 -10.78
N VAL A 328 0.65 -6.17 -11.21
CA VAL A 328 -0.36 -5.54 -10.36
C VAL A 328 -1.74 -6.06 -10.76
N GLU A 329 -2.51 -6.54 -9.81
CA GLU A 329 -3.86 -7.08 -10.03
C GLU A 329 -4.82 -6.40 -9.04
N VAL A 330 -5.77 -5.63 -9.56
CA VAL A 330 -6.80 -4.96 -8.77
C VAL A 330 -8.01 -5.89 -8.67
N ILE A 331 -8.09 -6.65 -7.56
CA ILE A 331 -9.06 -7.76 -7.43
C ILE A 331 -10.41 -7.25 -6.92
N GLY A 332 -10.40 -6.36 -5.96
CA GLY A 332 -11.59 -5.91 -5.25
C GLY A 332 -11.86 -4.42 -5.34
N SER A 333 -12.51 -3.90 -4.32
CA SER A 333 -12.96 -2.51 -4.22
C SER A 333 -12.18 -1.68 -3.18
N SER A 334 -11.20 -2.27 -2.49
CA SER A 334 -10.30 -1.59 -1.55
C SER A 334 -8.84 -1.72 -2.00
N GLY A 335 -7.99 -0.84 -1.49
CA GLY A 335 -6.55 -0.89 -1.77
C GLY A 335 -5.90 -2.20 -1.31
N PHE A 336 -6.38 -2.77 -0.19
CA PHE A 336 -5.94 -4.06 0.34
C PHE A 336 -6.25 -5.25 -0.58
N GLU A 337 -7.26 -5.14 -1.42
CA GLU A 337 -7.65 -6.18 -2.39
C GLU A 337 -6.87 -6.04 -3.70
N ARG A 338 -5.65 -5.56 -3.63
CA ARG A 338 -4.69 -5.51 -4.73
C ARG A 338 -3.57 -6.51 -4.47
N ARG A 339 -3.14 -7.20 -5.50
CA ARG A 339 -1.95 -8.05 -5.49
C ARG A 339 -0.84 -7.34 -6.25
N GLN A 340 0.36 -7.39 -5.72
CA GLN A 340 1.55 -6.81 -6.35
C GLN A 340 2.75 -7.71 -6.08
N TYR A 341 3.40 -8.18 -7.15
CA TYR A 341 4.54 -9.06 -7.04
C TYR A 341 5.51 -8.87 -8.20
N LEU A 342 6.78 -9.12 -7.92
CA LEU A 342 7.84 -9.02 -8.91
C LEU A 342 7.71 -10.14 -9.96
N VAL A 343 7.95 -9.79 -11.22
CA VAL A 343 7.94 -10.74 -12.35
C VAL A 343 9.20 -10.68 -13.19
N SER A 344 10.12 -9.77 -12.87
CA SER A 344 11.46 -9.70 -13.45
C SER A 344 12.53 -9.91 -12.37
N GLY A 345 13.80 -10.04 -12.77
CA GLY A 345 14.92 -9.72 -11.89
C GLY A 345 15.25 -8.24 -12.00
N GLU A 346 16.37 -7.82 -11.41
CA GLU A 346 16.97 -6.52 -11.69
C GLU A 346 17.40 -6.45 -13.16
N LEU A 347 16.89 -5.46 -13.88
CA LEU A 347 17.14 -5.28 -15.30
C LEU A 347 18.04 -4.06 -15.49
N HIS A 348 19.19 -4.29 -16.12
CA HIS A 348 20.20 -3.27 -16.39
C HIS A 348 20.25 -2.93 -17.89
N ALA A 349 21.04 -1.93 -18.25
CA ALA A 349 21.22 -1.53 -19.64
C ALA A 349 21.62 -2.70 -20.54
N GLY A 350 20.82 -2.96 -21.56
CA GLY A 350 20.97 -4.07 -22.53
C GLY A 350 20.05 -5.26 -22.24
N ASP A 351 19.49 -5.37 -21.05
CA ASP A 351 18.59 -6.46 -20.68
C ASP A 351 17.23 -6.32 -21.40
N THR A 352 16.60 -7.47 -21.59
CA THR A 352 15.29 -7.60 -22.24
C THR A 352 14.39 -8.51 -21.40
N TRP A 353 13.17 -8.08 -21.18
CA TRP A 353 12.13 -8.85 -20.50
C TRP A 353 10.92 -9.02 -21.43
N ASN A 354 10.28 -10.20 -21.41
CA ASN A 354 9.17 -10.54 -22.29
C ASN A 354 8.02 -11.14 -21.49
N ALA A 355 6.81 -10.70 -21.75
CA ALA A 355 5.58 -11.28 -21.22
C ALA A 355 4.39 -10.92 -22.12
N ASP A 356 3.35 -11.76 -22.09
CA ASP A 356 2.01 -11.49 -22.63
C ASP A 356 2.00 -10.83 -24.04
N GLY A 357 2.90 -11.23 -24.92
CA GLY A 357 2.92 -10.76 -26.31
C GLY A 357 3.59 -9.40 -26.52
N PHE A 358 4.39 -8.93 -25.56
CA PHE A 358 5.23 -7.75 -25.72
C PHE A 358 6.66 -7.97 -25.23
N THR A 359 7.53 -7.06 -25.60
CA THR A 359 8.93 -7.02 -25.20
C THR A 359 9.23 -5.66 -24.57
N MET A 360 9.90 -5.65 -23.42
CA MET A 360 10.53 -4.47 -22.85
C MET A 360 12.04 -4.63 -22.87
N ARG A 361 12.74 -3.60 -23.30
CA ARG A 361 14.21 -3.54 -23.33
C ARG A 361 14.70 -2.32 -22.55
N VAL A 362 15.65 -2.51 -21.66
CA VAL A 362 16.37 -1.43 -21.00
C VAL A 362 17.49 -0.94 -21.91
N LEU A 363 17.36 0.26 -22.45
CA LEU A 363 18.32 0.85 -23.38
C LEU A 363 19.50 1.49 -22.66
N ALA A 364 19.23 2.09 -21.49
CA ALA A 364 20.24 2.73 -20.64
C ALA A 364 19.73 2.80 -19.20
N THR A 365 20.67 2.77 -18.24
CA THR A 365 20.49 3.16 -16.84
C THR A 365 21.58 4.17 -16.49
N ASN A 366 21.26 5.19 -15.72
CA ASN A 366 22.19 6.20 -15.22
C ASN A 366 21.56 6.92 -14.02
N ASP A 367 22.36 7.75 -13.32
CA ASP A 367 21.95 8.51 -12.10
C ASP A 367 20.65 9.34 -12.28
N GLY A 368 20.14 9.48 -13.48
CA GLY A 368 18.88 10.18 -13.79
C GLY A 368 17.69 9.26 -13.95
N GLY A 369 17.91 7.95 -13.98
CA GLY A 369 16.88 6.94 -14.20
C GLY A 369 17.19 5.95 -15.34
N ALA A 370 16.18 5.47 -16.01
CA ALA A 370 16.33 4.50 -17.12
C ALA A 370 15.61 4.97 -18.38
N ARG A 371 16.16 4.57 -19.52
CA ARG A 371 15.49 4.60 -20.82
C ARG A 371 15.05 3.21 -21.19
N VAL A 372 13.76 3.00 -21.33
CA VAL A 372 13.16 1.73 -21.71
C VAL A 372 12.45 1.84 -23.05
N GLU A 373 12.50 0.76 -23.83
CA GLU A 373 11.72 0.58 -25.06
C GLU A 373 10.69 -0.52 -24.80
N VAL A 374 9.42 -0.24 -25.10
CA VAL A 374 8.33 -1.22 -25.08
C VAL A 374 7.82 -1.44 -26.49
N SER A 375 7.62 -2.69 -26.89
CA SER A 375 7.17 -3.05 -28.23
C SER A 375 6.27 -4.27 -28.21
N GLY A 376 5.21 -4.27 -29.02
CA GLY A 376 4.34 -5.42 -29.19
C GLY A 376 5.11 -6.60 -29.81
N GLY A 377 4.78 -7.82 -29.37
CA GLY A 377 5.28 -9.05 -29.98
C GLY A 377 4.69 -9.22 -31.39
N ALA A 378 5.52 -9.65 -32.33
CA ALA A 378 5.10 -9.97 -33.70
C ALA A 378 4.29 -11.28 -33.75
#